data_1f8d5b6057384a460c5c0bf0fce233b3
#
_entry.id   1f8d5b6057384a460c5c0bf0fce233b3
#
_cell.length_a   1.000
_cell.length_b   1.000
_cell.length_c   1.000
_cell.angle_alpha   90.00
_cell.angle_beta   90.00
_cell.angle_gamma   90.00
#
_symmetry.space_group_name_H-M   'P 1'
#
loop_
_entity.id
_entity.type
_entity.pdbx_description
1 polymer ?
#
loop_
_entity_poly.entity_id
_entity_poly.type
_entity_poly.pdbx_seq_one_letter_code
_entity_poly.pdbx_strand_id
1 'polypeptide(L)'
;MIYFDSGATTLEKPRAVRCAMARAVNTMSSPGRGSHQATQLAEETDYACRAAAAKLFGVEDESNVVFTSNATHGLNIAIHTLVQPGSRVVISGYEHNAVTRPLHAIPNVT
;
A
#
# COMPACT_ATOMS: atom_id res chain seq x y z
N MET A 1 -6.93 -28.16 -4.37
CA MET A 1 -5.54 -27.74 -4.70
C MET A 1 -4.87 -27.26 -3.42
N ILE A 2 -3.64 -27.68 -3.15
CA ILE A 2 -2.87 -27.17 -2.01
C ILE A 2 -2.07 -25.95 -2.51
N TYR A 3 -2.17 -24.79 -1.82
CA TYR A 3 -1.53 -23.55 -2.21
C TYR A 3 -0.66 -23.02 -1.05
N PHE A 4 0.65 -22.90 -1.29
CA PHE A 4 1.64 -22.51 -0.28
C PHE A 4 2.32 -21.16 -0.59
N ASP A 5 1.81 -20.39 -1.55
CA ASP A 5 2.44 -19.14 -1.98
C ASP A 5 1.63 -17.88 -1.58
N SER A 6 0.93 -17.95 -0.45
CA SER A 6 0.15 -16.81 0.07
C SER A 6 1.02 -15.59 0.42
N GLY A 7 2.33 -15.79 0.62
CA GLY A 7 3.29 -14.70 0.81
C GLY A 7 3.44 -13.81 -0.44
N ALA A 8 3.34 -14.38 -1.63
CA ALA A 8 3.32 -13.62 -2.88
C ALA A 8 1.94 -13.00 -3.13
N THR A 9 0.88 -13.80 -3.05
CA THR A 9 -0.52 -13.32 -3.13
C THR A 9 -1.48 -14.37 -2.59
N THR A 10 -2.57 -13.94 -2.00
CA THR A 10 -3.64 -14.84 -1.54
C THR A 10 -4.43 -15.37 -2.73
N LEU A 11 -4.49 -16.70 -2.93
CA LEU A 11 -5.25 -17.32 -4.02
C LEU A 11 -6.76 -17.14 -3.80
N GLU A 12 -7.25 -17.53 -2.62
CA GLU A 12 -8.65 -17.38 -2.25
C GLU A 12 -8.87 -16.09 -1.47
N LYS A 13 -9.46 -15.09 -2.13
CA LYS A 13 -9.86 -13.86 -1.45
C LYS A 13 -11.07 -14.13 -0.55
N PRO A 14 -11.12 -13.62 0.67
CA PRO A 14 -12.31 -13.67 1.52
C PRO A 14 -13.56 -13.19 0.78
N ARG A 15 -14.72 -13.78 1.09
CA ARG A 15 -15.99 -13.39 0.46
C ARG A 15 -16.27 -11.88 0.58
N ALA A 16 -15.97 -11.30 1.74
CA ALA A 16 -16.14 -9.87 1.99
C ALA A 16 -15.36 -9.02 0.99
N VAL A 17 -14.10 -9.39 0.69
CA VAL A 17 -13.25 -8.68 -0.27
C VAL A 17 -13.84 -8.75 -1.68
N ARG A 18 -14.26 -9.94 -2.11
CA ARG A 18 -14.87 -10.13 -3.45
C ARG A 18 -16.16 -9.32 -3.60
N CYS A 19 -17.01 -9.31 -2.57
CA CYS A 19 -18.26 -8.54 -2.58
C CYS A 19 -17.97 -7.03 -2.59
N ALA A 20 -17.00 -6.55 -1.80
CA ALA A 20 -16.61 -5.16 -1.76
C ALA A 20 -16.06 -4.68 -3.12
N MET A 21 -15.21 -5.47 -3.76
CA MET A 21 -14.68 -5.15 -5.10
C MET A 21 -15.80 -5.06 -6.14
N ALA A 22 -16.72 -6.04 -6.17
CA ALA A 22 -17.85 -6.05 -7.08
C ALA A 22 -18.77 -4.82 -6.86
N ARG A 23 -19.01 -4.46 -5.59
CA ARG A 23 -19.77 -3.26 -5.25
C ARG A 23 -19.07 -1.99 -5.74
N ALA A 24 -17.78 -1.85 -5.48
CA ALA A 24 -17.00 -0.69 -5.88
C ALA A 24 -17.07 -0.44 -7.39
N VAL A 25 -16.82 -1.47 -8.19
CA VAL A 25 -16.88 -1.38 -9.67
C VAL A 25 -18.24 -0.95 -10.18
N ASN A 26 -19.33 -1.34 -9.51
CA ASN A 26 -20.69 -1.04 -9.98
C ASN A 26 -21.26 0.26 -9.43
N THR A 27 -20.71 0.84 -8.36
CA THR A 27 -21.39 1.95 -7.63
C THR A 27 -20.50 3.16 -7.36
N MET A 28 -19.17 3.04 -7.53
CA MET A 28 -18.24 4.12 -7.21
C MET A 28 -17.68 4.77 -8.47
N SER A 29 -17.33 6.04 -8.33
CA SER A 29 -16.61 6.82 -9.33
C SER A 29 -15.30 7.37 -8.74
N SER A 30 -14.63 8.28 -9.43
CA SER A 30 -13.39 8.87 -8.94
C SER A 30 -13.60 9.69 -7.67
N PRO A 31 -12.94 9.38 -6.55
CA PRO A 31 -12.98 10.23 -5.37
C PRO A 31 -12.42 11.64 -5.67
N GLY A 32 -12.93 12.66 -5.00
CA GLY A 32 -12.47 14.04 -5.13
C GLY A 32 -12.89 14.77 -6.42
N ARG A 33 -13.72 14.15 -7.27
CA ARG A 33 -14.13 14.74 -8.55
C ARG A 33 -15.64 14.88 -8.67
N GLY A 34 -16.22 15.77 -7.90
CA GLY A 34 -17.67 16.07 -7.94
C GLY A 34 -18.35 15.80 -6.61
N SER A 35 -19.64 16.10 -6.55
CA SER A 35 -20.45 15.99 -5.32
C SER A 35 -21.59 14.98 -5.44
N HIS A 36 -21.58 14.14 -6.48
CA HIS A 36 -22.64 13.13 -6.66
C HIS A 36 -22.37 11.89 -5.80
N GLN A 37 -23.42 11.12 -5.56
CA GLN A 37 -23.41 9.98 -4.64
C GLN A 37 -22.27 8.97 -4.89
N ALA A 38 -21.96 8.66 -6.16
CA ALA A 38 -20.92 7.70 -6.50
C ALA A 38 -19.50 8.17 -6.09
N THR A 39 -19.23 9.48 -6.17
CA THR A 39 -17.97 10.09 -5.69
C THR A 39 -17.90 10.08 -4.17
N GLN A 40 -18.98 10.49 -3.49
CA GLN A 40 -19.04 10.48 -2.02
C GLN A 40 -18.83 9.07 -1.47
N LEU A 41 -19.45 8.05 -2.08
CA LEU A 41 -19.26 6.66 -1.68
C LEU A 41 -17.80 6.21 -1.86
N ALA A 42 -17.12 6.66 -2.90
CA ALA A 42 -15.70 6.36 -3.11
C ALA A 42 -14.81 7.05 -2.06
N GLU A 43 -15.08 8.31 -1.72
CA GLU A 43 -14.37 9.06 -0.67
C GLU A 43 -14.57 8.44 0.72
N GLU A 44 -15.80 8.09 1.07
CA GLU A 44 -16.11 7.41 2.33
C GLU A 44 -15.40 6.06 2.44
N THR A 45 -15.30 5.33 1.32
CA THR A 45 -14.61 4.03 1.28
C THR A 45 -13.11 4.19 1.43
N ASP A 46 -12.50 5.19 0.76
CA ASP A 46 -11.07 5.50 0.91
C ASP A 46 -10.75 5.89 2.36
N TYR A 47 -11.52 6.81 2.93
CA TYR A 47 -11.37 7.23 4.32
C TYR A 47 -11.51 6.07 5.30
N ALA A 48 -12.56 5.27 5.18
CA ALA A 48 -12.79 4.11 6.05
C ALA A 48 -11.64 3.09 5.98
N CYS A 49 -11.06 2.90 4.80
CA CYS A 49 -9.91 2.02 4.64
C CYS A 49 -8.66 2.59 5.31
N ARG A 50 -8.37 3.89 5.18
CA ARG A 50 -7.26 4.56 5.88
C ARG A 50 -7.42 4.48 7.39
N ALA A 51 -8.61 4.77 7.91
CA ALA A 51 -8.91 4.69 9.34
C ALA A 51 -8.75 3.26 9.88
N ALA A 52 -9.18 2.24 9.12
CA ALA A 52 -8.99 0.85 9.50
C ALA A 52 -7.50 0.45 9.53
N ALA A 53 -6.72 0.88 8.55
CA ALA A 53 -5.27 0.65 8.50
C ALA A 53 -4.54 1.40 9.63
N ALA A 54 -4.88 2.66 9.87
CA ALA A 54 -4.34 3.46 10.97
C ALA A 54 -4.57 2.77 12.32
N LYS A 55 -5.80 2.31 12.57
CA LYS A 55 -6.13 1.54 13.77
C LYS A 55 -5.33 0.24 13.88
N LEU A 56 -5.15 -0.50 12.79
CA LEU A 56 -4.41 -1.76 12.77
C LEU A 56 -2.92 -1.56 13.10
N PHE A 57 -2.32 -0.50 12.60
CA PHE A 57 -0.89 -0.22 12.75
C PHE A 57 -0.57 0.75 13.90
N GLY A 58 -1.56 1.23 14.66
CA GLY A 58 -1.36 2.18 15.75
C GLY A 58 -0.93 3.57 15.27
N VAL A 59 -1.35 3.98 14.08
CA VAL A 59 -1.14 5.33 13.55
C VAL A 59 -2.25 6.24 14.10
N GLU A 60 -1.88 7.37 14.71
CA GLU A 60 -2.86 8.26 15.35
C GLU A 60 -3.75 9.01 14.35
N ASP A 61 -3.19 9.38 13.20
CA ASP A 61 -3.85 10.18 12.16
C ASP A 61 -3.93 9.38 10.86
N GLU A 62 -5.13 9.06 10.42
CA GLU A 62 -5.40 8.31 9.18
C GLU A 62 -4.92 9.05 7.91
N SER A 63 -4.70 10.36 7.98
CA SER A 63 -4.11 11.11 6.86
C SER A 63 -2.67 10.70 6.55
N ASN A 64 -1.99 10.09 7.52
CA ASN A 64 -0.64 9.52 7.34
C ASN A 64 -0.63 8.15 6.67
N VAL A 65 -1.80 7.58 6.38
CA VAL A 65 -1.92 6.34 5.61
C VAL A 65 -2.07 6.67 4.14
N VAL A 66 -1.11 6.27 3.33
CA VAL A 66 -1.07 6.57 1.89
C VAL A 66 -1.14 5.27 1.09
N PHE A 67 -2.02 5.22 0.09
CA PHE A 67 -2.09 4.10 -0.84
C PHE A 67 -1.05 4.23 -1.95
N THR A 68 -0.44 3.11 -2.29
CA THR A 68 0.47 2.99 -3.43
C THR A 68 0.02 1.86 -4.34
N SER A 69 0.52 1.82 -5.57
CA SER A 69 0.14 0.80 -6.55
C SER A 69 0.49 -0.62 -6.10
N ASN A 70 1.54 -0.77 -5.31
CA ASN A 70 2.01 -2.03 -4.73
C ASN A 70 3.11 -1.76 -3.69
N ALA A 71 3.53 -2.81 -2.98
CA ALA A 71 4.59 -2.72 -1.96
C ALA A 71 5.93 -2.22 -2.54
N THR A 72 6.29 -2.61 -3.76
CA THR A 72 7.51 -2.13 -4.44
C THR A 72 7.48 -0.62 -4.60
N HIS A 73 6.36 -0.05 -5.05
CA HIS A 73 6.19 1.40 -5.18
C HIS A 73 6.31 2.11 -3.83
N GLY A 74 5.63 1.60 -2.80
CA GLY A 74 5.72 2.15 -1.44
C GLY A 74 7.13 2.14 -0.88
N LEU A 75 7.84 1.01 -1.01
CA LEU A 75 9.24 0.88 -0.58
C LEU A 75 10.18 1.83 -1.33
N ASN A 76 10.01 1.99 -2.64
CA ASN A 76 10.82 2.95 -3.41
C ASN A 76 10.58 4.39 -2.95
N ILE A 77 9.33 4.80 -2.72
CA ILE A 77 9.03 6.14 -2.18
C ILE A 77 9.74 6.31 -0.83
N ALA A 78 9.57 5.36 0.10
CA ALA A 78 10.16 5.45 1.43
C ALA A 78 11.71 5.50 1.37
N ILE A 79 12.33 4.62 0.62
CA ILE A 79 13.79 4.54 0.51
C ILE A 79 14.36 5.82 -0.10
N HIS A 80 13.84 6.28 -1.22
CA HIS A 80 14.34 7.51 -1.87
C HIS A 80 14.04 8.79 -1.09
N THR A 81 13.05 8.76 -0.19
CA THR A 81 12.76 9.91 0.68
C THR A 81 13.67 9.94 1.91
N LEU A 82 13.94 8.78 2.51
CA LEU A 82 14.61 8.68 3.80
C LEU A 82 16.12 8.47 3.68
N VAL A 83 16.57 7.77 2.64
CA VAL A 83 17.99 7.42 2.46
C VAL A 83 18.69 8.47 1.60
N GLN A 84 19.70 9.12 2.17
CA GLN A 84 20.52 10.10 1.48
C GLN A 84 21.85 9.46 1.02
N PRO A 85 22.54 10.05 0.01
CA PRO A 85 23.89 9.64 -0.32
C PRO A 85 24.80 9.66 0.91
N GLY A 86 25.56 8.57 1.12
CA GLY A 86 26.40 8.40 2.30
C GLY A 86 25.71 7.87 3.55
N SER A 87 24.42 7.57 3.49
CA SER A 87 23.70 6.94 4.60
C SER A 87 24.23 5.54 4.89
N ARG A 88 24.19 5.14 6.16
CA ARG A 88 24.38 3.75 6.58
C ARG A 88 23.02 3.09 6.76
N VAL A 89 22.77 1.99 6.06
CA VAL A 89 21.51 1.27 6.09
C VAL A 89 21.75 -0.17 6.45
N VAL A 90 21.07 -0.67 7.46
CA VAL A 90 21.13 -2.08 7.85
C VAL A 90 19.93 -2.83 7.27
N ILE A 91 20.19 -3.86 6.52
CA ILE A 91 19.17 -4.75 5.95
C ILE A 91 19.47 -6.21 6.31
N SER A 92 18.48 -7.08 6.23
CA SER A 92 18.68 -8.51 6.36
C SER A 92 19.29 -9.10 5.08
N GLY A 93 19.89 -10.30 5.18
CA GLY A 93 20.37 -11.04 4.00
C GLY A 93 19.24 -11.63 3.13
N TYR A 94 17.99 -11.51 3.56
CA TYR A 94 16.80 -12.11 2.91
C TYR A 94 15.87 -11.07 2.29
N GLU A 95 16.34 -9.83 2.12
CA GLU A 95 15.52 -8.75 1.57
C GLU A 95 15.10 -8.99 0.13
N HIS A 96 13.88 -8.59 -0.17
CA HIS A 96 13.37 -8.61 -1.52
C HIS A 96 14.04 -7.54 -2.40
N ASN A 97 14.10 -7.77 -3.70
CA ASN A 97 14.66 -6.83 -4.69
C ASN A 97 14.06 -5.40 -4.62
N ALA A 98 12.83 -5.27 -4.15
CA ALA A 98 12.19 -3.98 -3.93
C ALA A 98 12.88 -3.11 -2.86
N VAL A 99 13.70 -3.71 -1.99
CA VAL A 99 14.53 -3.03 -1.00
C VAL A 99 15.95 -2.87 -1.51
N THR A 100 16.58 -3.96 -1.98
CA THR A 100 18.00 -3.95 -2.32
C THR A 100 18.32 -3.11 -3.55
N ARG A 101 17.49 -3.16 -4.60
CA ARG A 101 17.76 -2.42 -5.84
C ARG A 101 17.75 -0.89 -5.65
N PRO A 102 16.72 -0.27 -5.03
CA PRO A 102 16.76 1.17 -4.80
C PRO A 102 17.91 1.61 -3.89
N LEU A 103 18.28 0.81 -2.88
CA LEU A 103 19.43 1.11 -2.03
C LEU A 103 20.75 1.12 -2.81
N HIS A 104 20.98 0.12 -3.68
CA HIS A 104 22.17 0.07 -4.54
C HIS A 104 22.24 1.21 -5.57
N ALA A 105 21.11 1.82 -5.92
CA ALA A 105 21.07 2.95 -6.85
C ALA A 105 21.43 4.29 -6.20
N ILE A 106 21.43 4.37 -4.87
CA ILE A 106 21.80 5.61 -4.14
C ILE A 106 23.32 5.62 -3.93
N PRO A 107 24.03 6.68 -4.34
CA PRO A 107 25.49 6.74 -4.23
C PRO A 107 25.98 6.66 -2.76
N ASN A 108 27.06 5.90 -2.56
CA ASN A 108 27.78 5.82 -1.27
C ASN A 108 26.91 5.35 -0.08
N VAL A 109 25.87 4.59 -0.29
CA VAL A 109 25.12 3.89 0.77
C VAL A 109 25.91 2.66 1.18
N THR A 110 26.11 2.47 2.48
CA THR A 110 26.86 1.34 3.08
C THR A 110 26.01 0.61 4.12
#